data_8e21b19239991186fc7b94bccdfc2720
#
_entry.id   8e21b19239991186fc7b94bccdfc2720
#
_cell.length_a   1.000
_cell.length_b   1.000
_cell.length_c   1.000
_cell.angle_alpha   90.00
_cell.angle_beta   90.00
_cell.angle_gamma   90.00
#
_symmetry.space_group_name_H-M   'P 1'
#
loop_
_entity.id
_entity.type
_entity.pdbx_description
1 polymer ?
#
loop_
_entity_poly.entity_id
_entity_poly.type
_entity_poly.pdbx_seq_one_letter_code
_entity_poly.pdbx_strand_id
1 'polypeptide(L)'
;AGDDFTSELVRIHETIEAEGGPRQNVCLAINRSDYMLHEPEDGATAPHLLQVELNTIASSFGCMSALTTQMHRHLLGRFASEPSDAGEAVRAHASSVGIDTDISSNHAVHINGKQDAGLGNLIPNNPTLSALPRALAEAHKCYGKQDAAVLFVVQRGETNAVDQRLLEVKLWDNHGVRVVRKTLAEIEAGGVLGDDGALTVDKGATEVAVVYFRAGYAPTDYFGRTEWDARLKLERSTAIKCPSIGYHLAGTKKVQQVLAQEGQVERFLGPNESAAVRRCFAGLFSVGSNGDATARADALAHPERYVLKPQREGGGNNLYGAELKGKLEDGGATDEELRSFILMQRIFPKAQLAVMINRGRPVAGPSISELGVYGTYLGGGEGKEMLNEYAGFLVRTKLEGVDEGGVATGYAVLSSPIVTGLGQAA
;
A
#
# COMPACT_ATOMS: atom_id res chain seq x y z
N ALA A 1 2.14 23.82 -1.74
CA ALA A 1 2.88 22.56 -1.96
C ALA A 1 4.05 22.87 -2.89
N GLY A 2 5.18 22.18 -2.75
CA GLY A 2 6.38 22.44 -3.56
C GLY A 2 6.37 21.76 -4.94
N ASP A 3 5.23 21.25 -5.39
CA ASP A 3 5.02 20.69 -6.72
C ASP A 3 3.59 20.92 -7.21
N ASP A 4 3.42 21.04 -8.52
CA ASP A 4 2.16 21.41 -9.16
C ASP A 4 1.05 20.36 -8.94
N PHE A 5 1.41 19.07 -8.95
CA PHE A 5 0.45 17.99 -8.76
C PHE A 5 -0.17 18.04 -7.36
N THR A 6 0.65 18.10 -6.32
CA THR A 6 0.17 18.21 -4.94
C THR A 6 -0.57 19.53 -4.72
N SER A 7 -0.12 20.61 -5.37
CA SER A 7 -0.80 21.92 -5.30
C SER A 7 -2.22 21.85 -5.85
N GLU A 8 -2.45 21.16 -6.97
CA GLU A 8 -3.79 20.98 -7.53
C GLU A 8 -4.69 20.09 -6.63
N LEU A 9 -4.14 19.06 -6.00
CA LEU A 9 -4.90 18.26 -5.02
C LEU A 9 -5.33 19.13 -3.81
N VAL A 10 -4.42 19.96 -3.28
CA VAL A 10 -4.72 20.91 -2.21
C VAL A 10 -5.77 21.91 -2.65
N ARG A 11 -5.65 22.48 -3.86
CA ARG A 11 -6.63 23.41 -4.41
C ARG A 11 -8.04 22.79 -4.51
N ILE A 12 -8.15 21.51 -4.93
CA ILE A 12 -9.44 20.82 -4.95
C ILE A 12 -10.00 20.68 -3.53
N HIS A 13 -9.15 20.28 -2.58
CA HIS A 13 -9.59 20.18 -1.18
C HIS A 13 -10.10 21.53 -0.64
N GLU A 14 -9.33 22.58 -0.80
CA GLU A 14 -9.72 23.93 -0.39
C GLU A 14 -11.01 24.42 -1.08
N THR A 15 -11.19 24.06 -2.36
CA THR A 15 -12.42 24.38 -3.10
C THR A 15 -13.64 23.71 -2.46
N ILE A 16 -13.53 22.41 -2.13
CA ILE A 16 -14.61 21.66 -1.48
C ILE A 16 -14.93 22.23 -0.10
N GLU A 17 -13.90 22.56 0.70
CA GLU A 17 -14.09 23.19 2.01
C GLU A 17 -14.78 24.57 1.90
N ALA A 18 -14.38 25.38 0.92
CA ALA A 18 -15.00 26.70 0.67
C ALA A 18 -16.47 26.59 0.18
N GLU A 19 -16.84 25.49 -0.45
CA GLU A 19 -18.22 25.18 -0.87
C GLU A 19 -19.09 24.61 0.27
N GLY A 20 -18.57 24.53 1.49
CA GLY A 20 -19.30 24.05 2.68
C GLY A 20 -18.94 22.63 3.12
N GLY A 21 -17.84 22.11 2.61
CA GLY A 21 -17.34 20.76 2.90
C GLY A 21 -17.88 19.67 1.97
N PRO A 22 -17.42 18.42 2.15
CA PRO A 22 -17.86 17.32 1.33
C PRO A 22 -19.36 17.02 1.49
N ARG A 23 -20.08 16.81 0.40
CA ARG A 23 -21.50 16.42 0.41
C ARG A 23 -21.72 15.00 0.95
N GLN A 24 -20.66 14.19 1.01
CA GLN A 24 -20.68 12.84 1.54
C GLN A 24 -19.80 12.75 2.78
N ASN A 25 -20.42 12.46 3.92
CA ASN A 25 -19.72 12.38 5.21
C ASN A 25 -19.15 10.97 5.51
N VAL A 26 -19.57 9.95 4.76
CA VAL A 26 -19.00 8.61 4.89
C VAL A 26 -17.70 8.54 4.10
N CYS A 27 -16.63 8.10 4.76
CA CYS A 27 -15.32 7.87 4.17
C CYS A 27 -15.03 6.39 4.07
N LEU A 28 -14.60 5.95 2.90
CA LEU A 28 -14.04 4.62 2.69
C LEU A 28 -12.54 4.73 2.45
N ALA A 29 -11.77 3.93 3.16
CA ALA A 29 -10.35 3.77 2.92
C ALA A 29 -9.99 2.30 2.68
N ILE A 30 -9.17 2.06 1.66
CA ILE A 30 -8.42 0.83 1.44
C ILE A 30 -6.96 1.24 1.41
N ASN A 31 -6.29 1.06 2.53
CA ASN A 31 -4.93 1.49 2.74
C ASN A 31 -3.96 0.31 2.66
N ARG A 32 -2.70 0.58 2.31
CA ARG A 32 -1.60 -0.36 2.46
C ARG A 32 -0.42 0.34 3.11
N SER A 33 -0.06 -0.11 4.30
CA SER A 33 1.15 0.35 4.99
C SER A 33 2.29 -0.62 4.67
N ASP A 34 3.37 -0.11 4.10
CA ASP A 34 4.50 -0.91 3.63
C ASP A 34 5.64 -0.83 4.64
N TYR A 35 6.23 -1.98 4.97
CA TYR A 35 7.26 -2.14 6.00
C TYR A 35 8.42 -2.98 5.48
N MET A 36 9.61 -2.73 6.02
CA MET A 36 10.75 -3.63 5.91
C MET A 36 11.29 -3.97 7.30
N LEU A 37 11.81 -5.18 7.43
CA LEU A 37 12.46 -5.63 8.67
C LEU A 37 13.88 -5.05 8.73
N HIS A 38 14.05 -3.97 9.47
CA HIS A 38 15.35 -3.32 9.64
C HIS A 38 16.25 -4.11 10.58
N GLU A 39 17.49 -4.36 10.17
CA GLU A 39 18.54 -4.96 11.00
C GLU A 39 19.52 -3.83 11.39
N PRO A 40 19.53 -3.41 12.66
CA PRO A 40 20.43 -2.35 13.12
C PRO A 40 21.91 -2.76 13.00
N GLU A 41 22.77 -1.78 12.63
CA GLU A 41 24.22 -2.01 12.45
C GLU A 41 24.96 -2.36 13.75
N ASP A 42 24.36 -2.07 14.93
CA ASP A 42 24.97 -2.31 16.24
C ASP A 42 25.08 -3.81 16.61
N GLY A 43 24.39 -4.69 15.87
CA GLY A 43 24.37 -6.13 16.10
C GLY A 43 23.79 -6.57 17.46
N ALA A 44 23.33 -5.63 18.29
CA ALA A 44 22.79 -5.86 19.63
C ALA A 44 21.27 -5.63 19.68
N THR A 45 20.77 -4.68 18.90
CA THR A 45 19.33 -4.39 18.81
C THR A 45 18.64 -5.42 17.92
N ALA A 46 17.55 -6.00 18.39
CA ALA A 46 16.78 -6.96 17.62
C ALA A 46 16.20 -6.31 16.34
N PRO A 47 16.12 -7.07 15.23
CA PRO A 47 15.45 -6.60 14.03
C PRO A 47 14.01 -6.17 14.32
N HIS A 48 13.58 -5.05 13.71
CA HIS A 48 12.24 -4.50 13.93
C HIS A 48 11.66 -3.94 12.64
N LEU A 49 10.34 -3.90 12.56
CA LEU A 49 9.64 -3.37 11.38
C LEU A 49 9.70 -1.85 11.36
N LEU A 50 10.20 -1.29 10.24
CA LEU A 50 10.12 0.14 9.97
C LEU A 50 9.24 0.39 8.75
N GLN A 51 8.39 1.41 8.85
CA GLN A 51 7.46 1.81 7.81
C GLN A 51 8.19 2.51 6.67
N VAL A 52 7.95 2.03 5.47
CA VAL A 52 8.45 2.63 4.22
C VAL A 52 7.54 3.78 3.79
N GLU A 53 6.23 3.53 3.75
CA GLU A 53 5.19 4.49 3.38
C GLU A 53 3.78 3.99 3.72
N LEU A 54 2.80 4.90 3.69
CA LEU A 54 1.39 4.60 3.76
C LEU A 54 0.73 4.96 2.43
N ASN A 55 0.21 3.97 1.73
CA ASN A 55 -0.54 4.13 0.49
C ASN A 55 -2.03 4.27 0.80
N THR A 56 -2.63 5.40 0.50
CA THR A 56 -4.06 5.68 0.73
C THR A 56 -4.89 5.66 -0.54
N ILE A 57 -4.26 5.61 -1.72
CA ILE A 57 -4.91 5.56 -3.02
C ILE A 57 -4.32 4.43 -3.86
N ALA A 58 -5.14 3.81 -4.70
CA ALA A 58 -4.73 2.82 -5.70
C ALA A 58 -3.87 1.66 -5.18
N SER A 59 -3.98 1.28 -3.90
CA SER A 59 -3.25 0.16 -3.30
C SER A 59 -3.49 -1.13 -4.09
N SER A 60 -2.45 -1.60 -4.80
CA SER A 60 -2.57 -2.68 -5.80
C SER A 60 -2.12 -4.04 -5.26
N PHE A 61 -2.42 -5.09 -6.03
CA PHE A 61 -2.01 -6.47 -5.83
C PHE A 61 -2.65 -7.19 -4.62
N GLY A 62 -3.68 -6.63 -4.00
CA GLY A 62 -4.36 -7.28 -2.89
C GLY A 62 -4.93 -8.65 -3.28
N CYS A 63 -5.73 -8.71 -4.35
CA CYS A 63 -6.32 -9.97 -4.82
C CYS A 63 -5.24 -10.96 -5.31
N MET A 64 -4.25 -10.47 -6.05
CA MET A 64 -3.16 -11.30 -6.56
C MET A 64 -2.30 -11.87 -5.42
N SER A 65 -2.07 -11.11 -4.34
CA SER A 65 -1.31 -11.61 -3.19
C SER A 65 -2.02 -12.75 -2.46
N ALA A 66 -3.35 -12.69 -2.35
CA ALA A 66 -4.11 -13.82 -1.79
C ALA A 66 -3.98 -15.09 -2.65
N LEU A 67 -4.08 -14.96 -3.98
CA LEU A 67 -3.89 -16.10 -4.89
C LEU A 67 -2.46 -16.65 -4.82
N THR A 68 -1.45 -15.78 -4.74
CA THR A 68 -0.06 -16.19 -4.54
C THR A 68 0.11 -16.95 -3.22
N THR A 69 -0.50 -16.46 -2.15
CA THR A 69 -0.50 -17.13 -0.84
C THR A 69 -1.14 -18.52 -0.93
N GLN A 70 -2.29 -18.63 -1.59
CA GLN A 70 -2.97 -19.92 -1.79
C GLN A 70 -2.10 -20.90 -2.60
N MET A 71 -1.47 -20.42 -3.67
CA MET A 71 -0.54 -21.22 -4.48
C MET A 71 0.64 -21.73 -3.64
N HIS A 72 1.29 -20.85 -2.89
CA HIS A 72 2.43 -21.24 -2.04
C HIS A 72 2.04 -22.23 -0.95
N ARG A 73 0.89 -22.04 -0.29
CA ARG A 73 0.34 -23.00 0.67
C ARG A 73 0.11 -24.37 0.03
N HIS A 74 -0.48 -24.40 -1.17
CA HIS A 74 -0.70 -25.63 -1.91
C HIS A 74 0.62 -26.32 -2.26
N LEU A 75 1.59 -25.58 -2.81
CA LEU A 75 2.88 -26.14 -3.20
C LEU A 75 3.66 -26.68 -2.00
N LEU A 76 3.74 -25.93 -0.91
CA LEU A 76 4.39 -26.37 0.31
C LEU A 76 3.71 -27.62 0.90
N GLY A 77 2.39 -27.62 1.00
CA GLY A 77 1.63 -28.75 1.52
C GLY A 77 1.79 -30.02 0.65
N ARG A 78 1.78 -29.84 -0.66
CA ARG A 78 1.93 -30.94 -1.62
C ARG A 78 3.34 -31.51 -1.61
N PHE A 79 4.35 -30.67 -1.86
CA PHE A 79 5.73 -31.15 -2.06
C PHE A 79 6.45 -31.54 -0.76
N ALA A 80 6.05 -30.96 0.39
CA ALA A 80 6.62 -31.38 1.67
C ALA A 80 6.42 -32.87 1.98
N SER A 81 5.33 -33.46 1.50
CA SER A 81 5.00 -34.89 1.72
C SER A 81 5.40 -35.82 0.59
N GLU A 82 5.87 -35.29 -0.55
CA GLU A 82 6.25 -36.12 -1.68
C GLU A 82 7.67 -36.74 -1.51
N PRO A 83 7.86 -38.05 -1.75
CA PRO A 83 9.20 -38.70 -1.82
C PRO A 83 9.85 -38.38 -3.19
N SER A 84 10.20 -37.11 -3.43
CA SER A 84 10.79 -36.63 -4.67
C SER A 84 11.91 -35.64 -4.37
N ASP A 85 12.78 -35.38 -5.34
CA ASP A 85 13.84 -34.35 -5.23
C ASP A 85 13.28 -32.99 -4.85
N ALA A 86 12.09 -32.62 -5.36
CA ALA A 86 11.41 -31.40 -5.01
C ALA A 86 10.95 -31.39 -3.54
N GLY A 87 10.39 -32.50 -3.06
CA GLY A 87 10.00 -32.65 -1.66
C GLY A 87 11.22 -32.61 -0.73
N GLU A 88 12.32 -33.26 -1.11
CA GLU A 88 13.58 -33.24 -0.36
C GLU A 88 14.15 -31.81 -0.29
N ALA A 89 14.15 -31.06 -1.38
CA ALA A 89 14.59 -29.68 -1.42
C ALA A 89 13.72 -28.76 -0.52
N VAL A 90 12.40 -28.96 -0.53
CA VAL A 90 11.47 -28.20 0.35
C VAL A 90 11.77 -28.49 1.82
N ARG A 91 11.94 -29.76 2.19
CA ARG A 91 12.27 -30.17 3.57
C ARG A 91 13.63 -29.65 4.02
N ALA A 92 14.65 -29.77 3.17
CA ALA A 92 15.99 -29.27 3.45
C ALA A 92 15.99 -27.74 3.68
N HIS A 93 15.25 -27.01 2.85
CA HIS A 93 15.10 -25.57 3.05
C HIS A 93 14.34 -25.23 4.34
N ALA A 94 13.24 -25.92 4.62
CA ALA A 94 12.49 -25.73 5.86
C ALA A 94 13.38 -25.98 7.10
N SER A 95 14.17 -27.06 7.10
CA SER A 95 15.12 -27.36 8.17
C SER A 95 16.20 -26.29 8.31
N SER A 96 16.68 -25.71 7.22
CA SER A 96 17.69 -24.65 7.23
C SER A 96 17.21 -23.36 7.90
N VAL A 97 15.90 -23.12 7.94
CA VAL A 97 15.26 -21.98 8.60
C VAL A 97 14.64 -22.36 9.96
N GLY A 98 15.02 -23.50 10.53
CA GLY A 98 14.61 -23.92 11.87
C GLY A 98 13.22 -24.55 11.96
N ILE A 99 12.67 -25.00 10.84
CA ILE A 99 11.41 -25.73 10.79
C ILE A 99 11.71 -27.22 10.81
N ASP A 100 11.27 -27.93 11.86
CA ASP A 100 11.37 -29.37 11.94
C ASP A 100 10.33 -30.03 11.01
N THR A 101 10.81 -30.83 10.07
CA THR A 101 10.00 -31.53 9.05
C THR A 101 10.01 -33.03 9.24
N ASP A 102 9.90 -33.57 10.45
CA ASP A 102 9.79 -34.99 10.67
C ASP A 102 8.50 -35.55 10.05
N ILE A 103 8.66 -36.25 8.90
CA ILE A 103 7.56 -36.82 8.12
C ILE A 103 7.08 -38.16 8.70
N SER A 104 7.79 -38.72 9.68
CA SER A 104 7.50 -40.05 10.23
C SER A 104 6.18 -40.14 10.99
N SER A 105 5.58 -39.02 11.33
CA SER A 105 4.30 -38.94 12.05
C SER A 105 3.21 -38.21 11.24
N ASN A 106 2.51 -38.91 10.38
CA ASN A 106 1.20 -38.51 9.81
C ASN A 106 1.09 -37.09 9.27
N HIS A 107 2.02 -36.61 8.46
CA HIS A 107 1.94 -35.28 7.80
C HIS A 107 1.91 -34.07 8.73
N ALA A 108 2.36 -34.22 9.94
CA ALA A 108 2.42 -33.11 10.91
C ALA A 108 3.81 -32.50 10.96
N VAL A 109 3.89 -31.19 10.87
CA VAL A 109 5.10 -30.40 11.11
C VAL A 109 5.11 -29.98 12.58
N HIS A 110 6.21 -30.25 13.28
CA HIS A 110 6.39 -29.81 14.65
C HIS A 110 7.08 -28.46 14.68
N ILE A 111 6.37 -27.44 15.19
CA ILE A 111 6.92 -26.13 15.48
C ILE A 111 6.88 -25.96 17.00
N ASN A 112 8.05 -25.81 17.62
CA ASN A 112 8.16 -25.66 19.09
C ASN A 112 7.40 -26.72 19.89
N GLY A 113 7.43 -27.99 19.44
CA GLY A 113 6.79 -29.12 20.13
C GLY A 113 5.28 -29.21 19.99
N LYS A 114 4.64 -28.40 19.15
CA LYS A 114 3.21 -28.53 18.80
C LYS A 114 3.04 -29.14 17.43
N GLN A 115 2.12 -30.10 17.32
CA GLN A 115 1.75 -30.74 16.08
C GLN A 115 0.94 -29.75 15.22
N ASP A 116 1.45 -29.35 14.05
CA ASP A 116 0.73 -28.50 13.11
C ASP A 116 0.43 -29.24 11.82
N ALA A 117 -0.66 -28.91 11.16
CA ALA A 117 -1.27 -29.67 10.07
C ALA A 117 -0.58 -29.46 8.70
N GLY A 118 0.75 -29.29 8.68
CA GLY A 118 1.59 -29.25 7.47
C GLY A 118 2.25 -27.90 7.20
N LEU A 119 3.34 -27.91 6.42
CA LEU A 119 4.15 -26.72 6.07
C LEU A 119 3.33 -25.58 5.44
N GLY A 120 2.25 -25.90 4.74
CA GLY A 120 1.37 -24.88 4.18
C GLY A 120 0.74 -23.95 5.21
N ASN A 121 0.57 -24.40 6.45
CA ASN A 121 -0.02 -23.59 7.54
C ASN A 121 0.97 -22.60 8.15
N LEU A 122 2.26 -22.68 7.82
CA LEU A 122 3.26 -21.67 8.20
C LEU A 122 3.07 -20.36 7.46
N ILE A 123 2.36 -20.39 6.34
CA ILE A 123 1.97 -19.18 5.61
C ILE A 123 0.65 -18.70 6.19
N PRO A 124 0.57 -17.47 6.74
CA PRO A 124 -0.65 -16.93 7.30
C PRO A 124 -1.78 -16.88 6.28
N ASN A 125 -3.03 -16.90 6.75
CA ASN A 125 -4.16 -16.68 5.88
C ASN A 125 -4.16 -15.23 5.37
N ASN A 126 -4.42 -15.04 4.08
CA ASN A 126 -4.45 -13.73 3.44
C ASN A 126 -5.89 -13.41 2.98
N PRO A 127 -6.66 -12.63 3.74
CA PRO A 127 -8.07 -12.38 3.46
C PRO A 127 -8.32 -11.30 2.39
N THR A 128 -7.31 -10.73 1.73
CA THR A 128 -7.50 -9.61 0.78
C THR A 128 -8.56 -9.88 -0.28
N LEU A 129 -8.66 -11.13 -0.78
CA LEU A 129 -9.64 -11.50 -1.82
C LEU A 129 -11.10 -11.44 -1.34
N SER A 130 -11.35 -11.42 -0.04
CA SER A 130 -12.67 -11.27 0.56
C SER A 130 -12.86 -9.92 1.26
N ALA A 131 -11.83 -9.42 1.96
CA ALA A 131 -11.92 -8.21 2.76
C ALA A 131 -12.04 -6.94 1.90
N LEU A 132 -11.27 -6.84 0.81
CA LEU A 132 -11.31 -5.65 -0.05
C LEU A 132 -12.65 -5.50 -0.80
N PRO A 133 -13.22 -6.56 -1.44
CA PRO A 133 -14.55 -6.47 -2.03
C PRO A 133 -15.62 -6.15 -0.99
N ARG A 134 -15.54 -6.74 0.21
CA ARG A 134 -16.49 -6.47 1.30
C ARG A 134 -16.48 -5.00 1.70
N ALA A 135 -15.32 -4.35 1.83
CA ALA A 135 -15.24 -2.94 2.19
C ALA A 135 -15.95 -2.04 1.15
N LEU A 136 -15.79 -2.32 -0.13
CA LEU A 136 -16.50 -1.63 -1.21
C LEU A 136 -18.01 -1.91 -1.18
N ALA A 137 -18.41 -3.16 -0.90
CA ALA A 137 -19.80 -3.55 -0.80
C ALA A 137 -20.52 -2.92 0.41
N GLU A 138 -19.86 -2.85 1.57
CA GLU A 138 -20.41 -2.16 2.74
C GLU A 138 -20.57 -0.65 2.50
N ALA A 139 -19.62 -0.02 1.81
CA ALA A 139 -19.77 1.38 1.40
C ALA A 139 -20.94 1.55 0.40
N HIS A 140 -21.09 0.64 -0.57
CA HIS A 140 -22.22 0.65 -1.48
C HIS A 140 -23.56 0.53 -0.73
N LYS A 141 -23.62 -0.34 0.24
CA LYS A 141 -24.80 -0.50 1.11
C LYS A 141 -25.11 0.76 1.92
N CYS A 142 -24.07 1.46 2.42
CA CYS A 142 -24.22 2.73 3.13
C CYS A 142 -24.77 3.85 2.25
N TYR A 143 -24.50 3.82 0.95
CA TYR A 143 -25.08 4.76 0.00
C TYR A 143 -26.62 4.60 -0.14
N GLY A 144 -27.14 3.37 0.04
CA GLY A 144 -28.56 3.11 0.20
C GLY A 144 -29.35 2.92 -1.10
N LYS A 145 -28.71 2.90 -2.28
CA LYS A 145 -29.37 2.63 -3.59
C LYS A 145 -28.79 1.35 -4.20
N GLN A 146 -29.57 0.28 -4.17
CA GLN A 146 -29.12 -1.05 -4.58
C GLN A 146 -28.70 -1.13 -6.06
N ASP A 147 -29.37 -0.38 -6.94
CA ASP A 147 -29.10 -0.39 -8.39
C ASP A 147 -27.93 0.50 -8.79
N ALA A 148 -27.41 1.31 -7.88
CA ALA A 148 -26.24 2.14 -8.14
C ALA A 148 -24.96 1.26 -8.29
N ALA A 149 -23.95 1.77 -9.00
CA ALA A 149 -22.73 1.02 -9.28
C ALA A 149 -21.56 1.51 -8.44
N VAL A 150 -20.53 0.68 -8.33
CA VAL A 150 -19.19 1.09 -7.93
C VAL A 150 -18.44 1.52 -9.20
N LEU A 151 -17.96 2.75 -9.22
CA LEU A 151 -17.16 3.30 -10.31
C LEU A 151 -15.67 3.07 -10.03
N PHE A 152 -15.00 2.28 -10.85
CA PHE A 152 -13.54 2.20 -10.86
C PHE A 152 -12.99 3.27 -11.79
N VAL A 153 -12.26 4.22 -11.20
CA VAL A 153 -11.48 5.21 -11.96
C VAL A 153 -10.18 4.55 -12.38
N VAL A 154 -9.98 4.36 -13.68
CA VAL A 154 -8.87 3.56 -14.23
C VAL A 154 -7.99 4.36 -15.17
N GLN A 155 -6.75 3.92 -15.35
CA GLN A 155 -5.82 4.48 -16.33
C GLN A 155 -6.17 4.02 -17.76
N ARG A 156 -5.85 4.86 -18.74
CA ARG A 156 -5.85 4.43 -20.13
C ARG A 156 -4.69 3.45 -20.33
N GLY A 157 -4.98 2.26 -20.89
CA GLY A 157 -3.94 1.24 -21.11
C GLY A 157 -3.42 0.57 -19.84
N GLU A 158 -4.28 0.42 -18.84
CA GLU A 158 -3.98 -0.22 -17.54
C GLU A 158 -3.32 -1.60 -17.71
N THR A 159 -2.11 -1.75 -17.18
CA THR A 159 -1.35 -3.00 -17.23
C THR A 159 -1.66 -3.94 -16.06
N ASN A 160 -2.09 -3.41 -14.91
CA ASN A 160 -2.50 -4.19 -13.73
C ASN A 160 -4.00 -4.51 -13.75
N ALA A 161 -4.53 -4.87 -14.93
CA ALA A 161 -5.96 -5.13 -15.10
C ALA A 161 -6.43 -6.39 -14.36
N VAL A 162 -5.58 -7.40 -14.22
CA VAL A 162 -5.96 -8.71 -13.61
C VAL A 162 -6.36 -8.53 -12.15
N ASP A 163 -5.58 -7.84 -11.33
CA ASP A 163 -5.89 -7.58 -9.92
C ASP A 163 -7.21 -6.80 -9.76
N GLN A 164 -7.44 -5.80 -10.62
CA GLN A 164 -8.68 -5.02 -10.63
C GLN A 164 -9.89 -5.86 -11.05
N ARG A 165 -9.74 -6.72 -12.07
CA ARG A 165 -10.80 -7.62 -12.53
C ARG A 165 -11.17 -8.68 -11.48
N LEU A 166 -10.19 -9.20 -10.75
CA LEU A 166 -10.47 -10.11 -9.63
C LEU A 166 -11.33 -9.43 -8.56
N LEU A 167 -11.01 -8.17 -8.22
CA LEU A 167 -11.80 -7.39 -7.28
C LEU A 167 -13.24 -7.17 -7.78
N GLU A 168 -13.40 -6.81 -9.07
CA GLU A 168 -14.69 -6.63 -9.72
C GLU A 168 -15.53 -7.93 -9.72
N VAL A 169 -14.90 -9.05 -10.08
CA VAL A 169 -15.56 -10.38 -10.08
C VAL A 169 -16.02 -10.74 -8.67
N LYS A 170 -15.18 -10.52 -7.65
CA LYS A 170 -15.56 -10.82 -6.26
C LYS A 170 -16.61 -9.90 -5.69
N LEU A 171 -16.69 -8.65 -6.14
CA LEU A 171 -17.80 -7.74 -5.81
C LEU A 171 -19.12 -8.29 -6.35
N TRP A 172 -19.12 -8.76 -7.58
CA TRP A 172 -20.31 -9.35 -8.18
C TRP A 172 -20.69 -10.68 -7.55
N ASP A 173 -19.74 -11.64 -7.52
CA ASP A 173 -20.00 -13.01 -7.05
C ASP A 173 -20.48 -13.07 -5.60
N ASN A 174 -19.87 -12.26 -4.72
CA ASN A 174 -20.10 -12.34 -3.28
C ASN A 174 -21.15 -11.35 -2.78
N HIS A 175 -21.37 -10.24 -3.50
CA HIS A 175 -22.18 -9.14 -2.99
C HIS A 175 -23.24 -8.64 -4.00
N GLY A 176 -23.25 -9.12 -5.25
CA GLY A 176 -24.18 -8.68 -6.28
C GLY A 176 -23.98 -7.21 -6.72
N VAL A 177 -22.83 -6.61 -6.40
CA VAL A 177 -22.54 -5.20 -6.67
C VAL A 177 -21.91 -5.05 -8.04
N ARG A 178 -22.54 -4.24 -8.90
CA ARG A 178 -22.06 -3.96 -10.26
C ARG A 178 -20.94 -2.94 -10.25
N VAL A 179 -19.92 -3.18 -11.09
CA VAL A 179 -18.82 -2.24 -11.33
C VAL A 179 -18.93 -1.63 -12.72
N VAL A 180 -18.67 -0.34 -12.83
CA VAL A 180 -18.42 0.37 -14.09
C VAL A 180 -17.01 0.92 -14.07
N ARG A 181 -16.33 0.95 -15.21
CA ARG A 181 -14.92 1.39 -15.34
C ARG A 181 -14.86 2.58 -16.27
N LYS A 182 -14.27 3.69 -15.81
CA LYS A 182 -14.06 4.91 -16.60
C LYS A 182 -12.71 5.52 -16.30
N THR A 183 -12.13 6.14 -17.29
CA THR A 183 -11.01 7.08 -17.12
C THR A 183 -11.54 8.45 -16.65
N LEU A 184 -10.68 9.29 -16.08
CA LEU A 184 -11.07 10.65 -15.68
C LEU A 184 -11.66 11.45 -16.86
N ALA A 185 -11.05 11.33 -18.05
CA ALA A 185 -11.57 12.00 -19.24
C ALA A 185 -12.98 11.53 -19.64
N GLU A 186 -13.27 10.23 -19.55
CA GLU A 186 -14.61 9.68 -19.80
C GLU A 186 -15.64 10.13 -18.75
N ILE A 187 -15.21 10.30 -17.49
CA ILE A 187 -16.04 10.85 -16.42
C ILE A 187 -16.37 12.32 -16.68
N GLU A 188 -15.41 13.11 -17.14
CA GLU A 188 -15.70 14.50 -17.50
C GLU A 188 -16.66 14.60 -18.66
N ALA A 189 -16.45 13.82 -19.72
CA ALA A 189 -17.25 13.86 -20.93
C ALA A 189 -18.67 13.29 -20.76
N GLY A 190 -18.87 12.27 -19.93
CA GLY A 190 -20.14 11.53 -19.83
C GLY A 190 -20.76 11.51 -18.43
N GLY A 191 -20.08 12.07 -17.42
CA GLY A 191 -20.58 12.14 -16.05
C GLY A 191 -21.43 13.37 -15.82
N VAL A 192 -22.60 13.16 -15.23
CA VAL A 192 -23.55 14.25 -14.87
C VAL A 192 -23.70 14.29 -13.36
N LEU A 193 -23.59 15.47 -12.80
CA LEU A 193 -23.85 15.74 -11.38
C LEU A 193 -25.25 16.38 -11.25
N GLY A 194 -26.14 15.71 -10.55
CA GLY A 194 -27.48 16.23 -10.26
C GLY A 194 -27.46 17.37 -9.25
N ASP A 195 -28.57 18.09 -9.14
CA ASP A 195 -28.71 19.19 -8.15
C ASP A 195 -28.60 18.68 -6.70
N ASP A 196 -29.02 17.43 -6.47
CA ASP A 196 -28.88 16.71 -5.20
C ASP A 196 -27.46 16.20 -4.93
N GLY A 197 -26.55 16.35 -5.90
CA GLY A 197 -25.18 15.85 -5.86
C GLY A 197 -25.03 14.39 -6.27
N ALA A 198 -26.09 13.69 -6.70
CA ALA A 198 -25.96 12.34 -7.24
C ALA A 198 -25.11 12.36 -8.52
N LEU A 199 -24.13 11.48 -8.58
CA LEU A 199 -23.30 11.30 -9.78
C LEU A 199 -23.90 10.20 -10.65
N THR A 200 -24.11 10.50 -11.93
CA THR A 200 -24.43 9.49 -12.94
C THR A 200 -23.37 9.46 -14.03
N VAL A 201 -23.13 8.29 -14.61
CA VAL A 201 -22.25 8.09 -15.77
C VAL A 201 -23.06 7.51 -16.92
N ASP A 202 -22.42 7.28 -18.07
CA ASP A 202 -23.09 6.77 -19.28
C ASP A 202 -24.29 7.65 -19.71
N LYS A 203 -24.07 8.98 -19.68
CA LYS A 203 -25.10 9.98 -20.04
C LYS A 203 -26.35 9.90 -19.19
N GLY A 204 -26.19 9.64 -17.89
CA GLY A 204 -27.27 9.57 -16.93
C GLY A 204 -27.85 8.16 -16.69
N ALA A 205 -27.37 7.15 -17.41
CA ALA A 205 -27.93 5.80 -17.34
C ALA A 205 -27.54 5.01 -16.08
N THR A 206 -26.43 5.37 -15.42
CA THR A 206 -25.89 4.62 -14.27
C THR A 206 -25.56 5.56 -13.13
N GLU A 207 -26.25 5.45 -12.01
CA GLU A 207 -25.90 6.18 -10.78
C GLU A 207 -24.69 5.50 -10.09
N VAL A 208 -23.84 6.31 -9.45
CA VAL A 208 -22.60 5.89 -8.80
C VAL A 208 -22.76 6.00 -7.29
N ALA A 209 -22.67 4.87 -6.59
CA ALA A 209 -22.67 4.81 -5.12
C ALA A 209 -21.29 5.02 -4.51
N VAL A 210 -20.27 4.41 -5.12
CA VAL A 210 -18.88 4.44 -4.62
C VAL A 210 -17.94 4.75 -5.79
N VAL A 211 -16.98 5.64 -5.55
CA VAL A 211 -15.88 5.93 -6.47
C VAL A 211 -14.60 5.31 -5.91
N TYR A 212 -14.06 4.32 -6.58
CA TYR A 212 -12.81 3.67 -6.22
C TYR A 212 -11.70 4.05 -7.19
N PHE A 213 -10.71 4.78 -6.68
CA PHE A 213 -9.60 5.27 -7.51
C PHE A 213 -8.52 4.20 -7.71
N ARG A 214 -8.33 3.79 -8.95
CA ARG A 214 -7.20 2.98 -9.44
C ARG A 214 -6.27 3.80 -10.32
N ALA A 215 -6.63 5.05 -10.57
CA ALA A 215 -5.88 6.10 -11.26
C ALA A 215 -6.05 7.43 -10.52
N GLY A 216 -5.30 8.46 -10.89
CA GLY A 216 -5.35 9.78 -10.28
C GLY A 216 -4.36 9.96 -9.12
N TYR A 217 -3.37 9.10 -9.01
CA TYR A 217 -2.33 9.13 -7.99
C TYR A 217 -0.99 9.71 -8.48
N ALA A 218 -0.83 9.90 -9.79
CA ALA A 218 0.39 10.40 -10.40
C ALA A 218 0.11 11.54 -11.38
N PRO A 219 1.06 12.46 -11.64
CA PRO A 219 0.90 13.53 -12.63
C PRO A 219 0.53 13.01 -14.02
N THR A 220 1.02 11.83 -14.39
CA THR A 220 0.74 11.16 -15.66
C THR A 220 -0.72 10.71 -15.84
N ASP A 221 -1.52 10.76 -14.80
CA ASP A 221 -2.97 10.51 -14.86
C ASP A 221 -3.77 11.76 -15.27
N TYR A 222 -3.13 12.94 -15.30
CA TYR A 222 -3.74 14.24 -15.58
C TYR A 222 -3.07 14.88 -16.78
N PHE A 223 -3.63 14.64 -17.97
CA PHE A 223 -3.09 15.18 -19.21
C PHE A 223 -3.42 16.67 -19.40
N GLY A 224 -4.38 17.18 -18.66
CA GLY A 224 -4.80 18.57 -18.74
C GLY A 224 -5.93 18.91 -17.76
N ARG A 225 -6.64 19.98 -18.06
CA ARG A 225 -7.71 20.48 -17.21
C ARG A 225 -8.88 19.50 -17.09
N THR A 226 -9.16 18.74 -18.14
CA THR A 226 -10.26 17.76 -18.20
C THR A 226 -10.21 16.74 -17.05
N GLU A 227 -9.05 16.19 -16.76
CA GLU A 227 -8.88 15.19 -15.69
C GLU A 227 -9.03 15.83 -14.31
N TRP A 228 -8.53 17.06 -14.13
CA TRP A 228 -8.71 17.82 -12.90
C TRP A 228 -10.17 18.21 -12.64
N ASP A 229 -10.90 18.61 -13.69
CA ASP A 229 -12.34 18.93 -13.60
C ASP A 229 -13.15 17.67 -13.28
N ALA A 230 -12.79 16.52 -13.86
CA ALA A 230 -13.35 15.22 -13.48
C ALA A 230 -13.11 14.92 -12.01
N ARG A 231 -11.89 15.12 -11.51
CA ARG A 231 -11.57 14.90 -10.10
C ARG A 231 -12.42 15.79 -9.19
N LEU A 232 -12.55 17.07 -9.49
CA LEU A 232 -13.37 18.00 -8.73
C LEU A 232 -14.86 17.61 -8.79
N LYS A 233 -15.38 17.20 -9.95
CA LYS A 233 -16.75 16.68 -10.13
C LYS A 233 -17.01 15.48 -9.20
N LEU A 234 -16.07 14.52 -9.12
CA LEU A 234 -16.16 13.38 -8.24
C LEU A 234 -16.21 13.80 -6.76
N GLU A 235 -15.38 14.74 -6.35
CA GLU A 235 -15.38 15.23 -4.95
C GLU A 235 -16.68 15.94 -4.56
N ARG A 236 -17.30 16.68 -5.48
CA ARG A 236 -18.60 17.35 -5.29
C ARG A 236 -19.79 16.40 -5.22
N SER A 237 -19.59 15.12 -5.59
CA SER A 237 -20.70 14.15 -5.61
C SER A 237 -21.03 13.62 -4.22
N THR A 238 -22.25 13.07 -4.09
CA THR A 238 -22.69 12.29 -2.91
C THR A 238 -22.18 10.84 -2.93
N ALA A 239 -21.52 10.38 -3.99
CA ALA A 239 -20.87 9.08 -4.01
C ALA A 239 -19.81 8.97 -2.89
N ILE A 240 -19.65 7.80 -2.28
CA ILE A 240 -18.60 7.54 -1.28
C ILE A 240 -17.28 7.35 -2.00
N LYS A 241 -16.28 8.18 -1.68
CA LYS A 241 -14.95 8.12 -2.32
C LYS A 241 -14.00 7.18 -1.59
N CYS A 242 -13.19 6.44 -2.34
CA CYS A 242 -12.09 5.63 -1.85
C CYS A 242 -10.82 5.90 -2.70
N PRO A 243 -9.97 6.82 -2.26
CA PRO A 243 -10.12 7.76 -1.16
C PRO A 243 -10.86 9.06 -1.54
N SER A 244 -11.32 9.82 -0.55
CA SER A 244 -11.63 11.24 -0.70
C SER A 244 -10.34 12.04 -0.91
N ILE A 245 -10.46 13.30 -1.39
CA ILE A 245 -9.30 14.16 -1.62
C ILE A 245 -8.49 14.39 -0.33
N GLY A 246 -9.16 14.59 0.81
CA GLY A 246 -8.48 14.74 2.10
C GLY A 246 -7.73 13.48 2.52
N TYR A 247 -8.31 12.30 2.28
CA TYR A 247 -7.65 11.03 2.58
C TYR A 247 -6.49 10.73 1.62
N HIS A 248 -6.61 11.13 0.34
CA HIS A 248 -5.50 11.07 -0.61
C HIS A 248 -4.33 11.92 -0.14
N LEU A 249 -4.58 13.17 0.26
CA LEU A 249 -3.57 14.08 0.80
C LEU A 249 -2.93 13.55 2.10
N ALA A 250 -3.70 12.86 2.96
CA ALA A 250 -3.18 12.25 4.19
C ALA A 250 -2.13 11.17 3.92
N GLY A 251 -2.14 10.52 2.76
CA GLY A 251 -1.12 9.55 2.34
C GLY A 251 0.19 10.16 1.85
N THR A 252 0.27 11.48 1.69
CA THR A 252 1.50 12.12 1.21
C THR A 252 2.66 11.94 2.20
N LYS A 253 3.87 11.82 1.66
CA LYS A 253 5.09 11.64 2.47
C LYS A 253 5.32 12.78 3.45
N LYS A 254 4.85 13.99 3.11
CA LYS A 254 4.91 15.14 4.01
C LYS A 254 4.02 14.99 5.25
N VAL A 255 2.82 14.42 5.09
CA VAL A 255 1.95 14.12 6.24
C VAL A 255 2.58 13.03 7.10
N GLN A 256 3.15 11.98 6.52
CA GLN A 256 3.89 10.96 7.25
C GLN A 256 5.05 11.58 8.07
N GLN A 257 5.82 12.51 7.48
CA GLN A 257 6.89 13.24 8.18
C GLN A 257 6.35 14.07 9.35
N VAL A 258 5.24 14.78 9.16
CA VAL A 258 4.63 15.59 10.24
C VAL A 258 4.13 14.69 11.37
N LEU A 259 3.49 13.56 11.06
CA LEU A 259 3.03 12.60 12.05
C LEU A 259 4.19 11.97 12.86
N ALA A 260 5.37 11.83 12.25
CA ALA A 260 6.56 11.34 12.94
C ALA A 260 7.12 12.32 13.99
N GLN A 261 6.79 13.62 13.91
CA GLN A 261 7.21 14.61 14.91
C GLN A 261 6.58 14.31 16.26
N GLU A 262 7.29 14.69 17.32
CA GLU A 262 6.81 14.53 18.70
C GLU A 262 5.46 15.21 18.92
N GLY A 263 4.56 14.53 19.62
CA GLY A 263 3.22 15.04 19.95
C GLY A 263 2.19 15.01 18.82
N GLN A 264 2.56 14.68 17.58
CA GLN A 264 1.59 14.73 16.46
C GLN A 264 0.68 13.49 16.39
N VAL A 265 1.22 12.29 16.57
CA VAL A 265 0.42 11.05 16.61
C VAL A 265 -0.48 11.03 17.85
N GLU A 266 0.00 11.56 18.95
CA GLU A 266 -0.67 11.64 20.25
C GLU A 266 -1.93 12.55 20.22
N ARG A 267 -2.11 13.35 19.18
CA ARG A 267 -3.35 14.11 18.95
C ARG A 267 -4.52 13.22 18.53
N PHE A 268 -4.24 12.02 18.03
CA PHE A 268 -5.22 11.11 17.43
C PHE A 268 -5.32 9.78 18.17
N LEU A 269 -4.26 9.33 18.83
CA LEU A 269 -4.15 8.01 19.44
C LEU A 269 -3.83 8.11 20.93
N GLY A 270 -4.30 7.13 21.69
CA GLY A 270 -3.93 6.99 23.10
C GLY A 270 -2.44 6.65 23.30
N PRO A 271 -1.92 6.75 24.54
CA PRO A 271 -0.48 6.59 24.80
C PRO A 271 0.08 5.23 24.34
N ASN A 272 -0.63 4.13 24.58
CA ASN A 272 -0.19 2.79 24.20
C ASN A 272 -0.17 2.59 22.68
N GLU A 273 -1.20 3.08 21.98
CA GLU A 273 -1.31 3.01 20.54
C GLU A 273 -0.25 3.89 19.87
N SER A 274 -0.07 5.13 20.36
CA SER A 274 0.98 6.04 19.88
C SER A 274 2.37 5.42 20.03
N ALA A 275 2.67 4.82 21.17
CA ALA A 275 3.94 4.14 21.39
C ALA A 275 4.13 2.94 20.45
N ALA A 276 3.07 2.20 20.16
CA ALA A 276 3.11 1.07 19.21
C ALA A 276 3.41 1.55 17.78
N VAL A 277 2.71 2.59 17.32
CA VAL A 277 2.91 3.17 15.98
C VAL A 277 4.31 3.78 15.82
N ARG A 278 4.77 4.53 16.84
CA ARG A 278 6.09 5.17 16.81
C ARG A 278 7.25 4.18 16.69
N ARG A 279 7.11 2.97 17.26
CA ARG A 279 8.14 1.91 17.10
C ARG A 279 8.36 1.51 15.64
N CYS A 280 7.38 1.76 14.77
CA CYS A 280 7.47 1.45 13.35
C CYS A 280 7.94 2.64 12.50
N PHE A 281 8.14 3.82 13.08
CA PHE A 281 8.59 4.98 12.30
C PHE A 281 10.10 4.92 12.07
N ALA A 282 10.51 5.06 10.82
CA ALA A 282 11.88 5.40 10.47
C ALA A 282 12.13 6.89 10.72
N GLY A 283 13.38 7.32 10.77
CA GLY A 283 13.74 8.74 10.83
C GLY A 283 13.21 9.48 9.60
N LEU A 284 12.40 10.52 9.81
CA LEU A 284 11.79 11.34 8.77
C LEU A 284 12.09 12.83 9.06
N PHE A 285 12.81 13.48 8.17
CA PHE A 285 13.32 14.82 8.38
C PHE A 285 12.86 15.78 7.28
N SER A 286 12.64 17.03 7.63
CA SER A 286 12.42 18.10 6.66
C SER A 286 13.76 18.58 6.09
N VAL A 287 13.74 18.97 4.80
CA VAL A 287 14.87 19.60 4.12
C VAL A 287 14.46 20.99 3.63
N GLY A 288 15.44 21.83 3.32
CA GLY A 288 15.25 23.25 3.02
C GLY A 288 15.73 24.14 4.15
N SER A 289 15.59 25.45 4.02
CA SER A 289 16.14 26.47 4.94
C SER A 289 15.62 26.34 6.39
N ASN A 290 14.39 25.87 6.57
CA ASN A 290 13.77 25.61 7.88
C ASN A 290 13.75 24.11 8.23
N GLY A 291 14.56 23.31 7.53
CA GLY A 291 14.66 21.87 7.74
C GLY A 291 15.58 21.49 8.89
N ASP A 292 15.71 20.18 9.10
CA ASP A 292 16.62 19.62 10.08
C ASP A 292 18.08 19.72 9.57
N ALA A 293 18.82 20.71 10.07
CA ALA A 293 20.20 20.98 9.66
C ALA A 293 21.13 19.82 10.06
N THR A 294 20.87 19.15 11.19
CA THR A 294 21.69 18.02 11.68
C THR A 294 21.52 16.82 10.76
N ALA A 295 20.27 16.46 10.45
CA ALA A 295 19.98 15.36 9.52
C ALA A 295 20.51 15.66 8.10
N ARG A 296 20.42 16.91 7.63
CA ARG A 296 20.99 17.30 6.33
C ARG A 296 22.52 17.15 6.32
N ALA A 297 23.21 17.60 7.38
CA ALA A 297 24.66 17.47 7.47
C ALA A 297 25.11 16.01 7.52
N ASP A 298 24.40 15.16 8.28
CA ASP A 298 24.68 13.73 8.32
C ASP A 298 24.42 13.06 6.96
N ALA A 299 23.34 13.40 6.27
CA ALA A 299 23.04 12.87 4.93
C ALA A 299 24.07 13.30 3.86
N LEU A 300 24.66 14.47 3.99
CA LEU A 300 25.77 14.90 3.12
C LEU A 300 27.07 14.13 3.40
N ALA A 301 27.33 13.78 4.67
CA ALA A 301 28.48 12.99 5.08
C ALA A 301 28.29 11.48 4.78
N HIS A 302 27.05 10.97 4.96
CA HIS A 302 26.69 9.55 4.87
C HIS A 302 25.44 9.34 3.97
N PRO A 303 25.51 9.68 2.68
CA PRO A 303 24.37 9.61 1.78
C PRO A 303 23.80 8.18 1.60
N GLU A 304 24.60 7.16 1.89
CA GLU A 304 24.17 5.75 1.87
C GLU A 304 23.14 5.40 2.96
N ARG A 305 23.05 6.19 4.03
CA ARG A 305 22.13 5.99 5.15
C ARG A 305 20.76 6.62 4.93
N TYR A 306 20.60 7.37 3.86
CA TYR A 306 19.38 8.15 3.61
C TYR A 306 18.82 7.93 2.23
N VAL A 307 17.54 8.28 2.08
CA VAL A 307 16.84 8.43 0.81
C VAL A 307 16.10 9.76 0.79
N LEU A 308 16.16 10.48 -0.32
CA LEU A 308 15.40 11.70 -0.53
C LEU A 308 14.17 11.38 -1.38
N LYS A 309 12.98 11.55 -0.82
CA LYS A 309 11.71 11.16 -1.45
C LYS A 309 10.88 12.39 -1.84
N PRO A 310 10.48 12.55 -3.12
CA PRO A 310 9.52 13.58 -3.52
C PRO A 310 8.08 13.19 -3.13
N GLN A 311 7.15 14.14 -3.23
CA GLN A 311 5.71 13.88 -3.07
C GLN A 311 5.16 13.18 -4.32
N ARG A 312 5.52 11.91 -4.51
CA ARG A 312 5.13 11.07 -5.64
C ARG A 312 4.80 9.66 -5.18
N GLU A 313 3.77 9.11 -5.80
CA GLU A 313 3.42 7.71 -5.69
C GLU A 313 3.94 6.94 -6.93
N GLY A 314 3.99 5.60 -6.85
CA GLY A 314 4.27 4.75 -8.00
C GLY A 314 5.71 4.27 -8.16
N GLY A 315 6.63 4.61 -7.25
CA GLY A 315 8.05 4.19 -7.29
C GLY A 315 8.89 4.94 -8.34
N GLY A 316 10.21 4.69 -8.36
CA GLY A 316 11.11 5.25 -9.37
C GLY A 316 11.47 6.73 -9.26
N ASN A 317 11.07 7.38 -8.15
CA ASN A 317 11.25 8.82 -7.98
C ASN A 317 12.22 9.17 -6.85
N ASN A 318 12.71 8.18 -6.14
CA ASN A 318 13.58 8.39 -4.98
C ASN A 318 15.03 8.68 -5.41
N LEU A 319 15.70 9.55 -4.68
CA LEU A 319 17.11 9.86 -4.91
C LEU A 319 17.99 9.21 -3.84
N TYR A 320 19.06 8.56 -4.26
CA TYR A 320 19.99 7.81 -3.41
C TYR A 320 21.44 8.27 -3.63
N GLY A 321 22.31 8.01 -2.67
CA GLY A 321 23.76 8.14 -2.80
C GLY A 321 24.20 9.49 -3.41
N ALA A 322 24.86 9.45 -4.56
CA ALA A 322 25.40 10.65 -5.22
C ALA A 322 24.30 11.62 -5.69
N GLU A 323 23.16 11.12 -6.13
CA GLU A 323 22.02 11.97 -6.58
C GLU A 323 21.41 12.72 -5.40
N LEU A 324 21.20 12.02 -4.26
CA LEU A 324 20.75 12.63 -3.02
C LEU A 324 21.74 13.72 -2.57
N LYS A 325 23.03 13.39 -2.52
CA LYS A 325 24.08 14.31 -2.11
C LYS A 325 24.10 15.55 -2.98
N GLY A 326 24.14 15.38 -4.31
CA GLY A 326 24.14 16.51 -5.26
C GLY A 326 22.89 17.41 -5.13
N LYS A 327 21.72 16.83 -4.77
CA LYS A 327 20.49 17.59 -4.56
C LYS A 327 20.54 18.41 -3.25
N LEU A 328 21.21 17.90 -2.19
CA LEU A 328 21.32 18.53 -0.89
C LEU A 328 22.51 19.51 -0.77
N GLU A 329 23.53 19.43 -1.65
CA GLU A 329 24.65 20.37 -1.68
C GLU A 329 24.17 21.80 -2.00
N ASP A 330 24.96 22.79 -1.59
CA ASP A 330 24.67 24.20 -1.85
C ASP A 330 24.65 24.47 -3.36
N GLY A 331 23.52 24.99 -3.84
CA GLY A 331 23.27 25.19 -5.28
C GLY A 331 22.74 23.96 -6.02
N GLY A 332 22.59 22.81 -5.39
CA GLY A 332 22.02 21.59 -5.99
C GLY A 332 20.50 21.67 -6.23
N ALA A 333 19.80 22.42 -5.39
CA ALA A 333 18.37 22.71 -5.53
C ALA A 333 18.00 24.02 -4.86
N THR A 334 16.90 24.63 -5.30
CA THR A 334 16.31 25.78 -4.61
C THR A 334 15.66 25.36 -3.29
N ASP A 335 15.48 26.30 -2.37
CA ASP A 335 14.78 26.02 -1.11
C ASP A 335 13.33 25.54 -1.34
N GLU A 336 12.66 26.09 -2.33
CA GLU A 336 11.30 25.69 -2.73
C GLU A 336 11.26 24.23 -3.22
N GLU A 337 12.20 23.85 -4.07
CA GLU A 337 12.34 22.45 -4.52
C GLU A 337 12.61 21.52 -3.34
N LEU A 338 13.54 21.87 -2.43
CA LEU A 338 13.85 21.04 -1.26
C LEU A 338 12.64 20.83 -0.35
N ARG A 339 11.77 21.83 -0.19
CA ARG A 339 10.54 21.69 0.60
C ARG A 339 9.56 20.65 0.04
N SER A 340 9.66 20.32 -1.25
CA SER A 340 8.85 19.26 -1.87
C SER A 340 9.35 17.85 -1.54
N PHE A 341 10.52 17.71 -0.93
CA PHE A 341 11.09 16.43 -0.53
C PHE A 341 10.98 16.18 0.98
N ILE A 342 11.08 14.92 1.34
CA ILE A 342 11.42 14.47 2.70
C ILE A 342 12.72 13.70 2.64
N LEU A 343 13.56 13.86 3.67
CA LEU A 343 14.73 13.04 3.91
C LEU A 343 14.32 11.91 4.86
N MET A 344 14.56 10.67 4.45
CA MET A 344 14.17 9.51 5.24
C MET A 344 15.40 8.64 5.50
N GLN A 345 15.53 8.13 6.71
CA GLN A 345 16.47 7.07 7.06
C GLN A 345 16.22 5.85 6.16
N ARG A 346 17.28 5.30 5.58
CA ARG A 346 17.17 4.03 4.84
C ARG A 346 16.93 2.87 5.80
N ILE A 347 16.15 1.92 5.33
CA ILE A 347 15.86 0.68 6.04
C ILE A 347 16.74 -0.40 5.43
N PHE A 348 17.50 -1.10 6.25
CA PHE A 348 18.44 -2.14 5.84
C PHE A 348 17.94 -3.51 6.29
N PRO A 349 17.12 -4.21 5.46
CA PRO A 349 16.71 -5.56 5.77
C PRO A 349 17.86 -6.54 5.55
N LYS A 350 17.91 -7.60 6.35
CA LYS A 350 18.82 -8.72 6.10
C LYS A 350 18.44 -9.44 4.83
N ALA A 351 19.40 -9.57 3.93
CA ALA A 351 19.20 -10.35 2.72
C ALA A 351 19.08 -11.85 3.05
N GLN A 352 18.13 -12.50 2.39
CA GLN A 352 17.92 -13.94 2.47
C GLN A 352 18.07 -14.56 1.08
N LEU A 353 18.63 -15.75 1.01
CA LEU A 353 18.70 -16.47 -0.26
C LEU A 353 17.28 -16.87 -0.70
N ALA A 354 16.88 -16.42 -1.88
CA ALA A 354 15.58 -16.76 -2.45
C ALA A 354 15.71 -17.19 -3.92
N VAL A 355 14.76 -18.01 -4.36
CA VAL A 355 14.54 -18.33 -5.77
C VAL A 355 13.20 -17.71 -6.19
N MET A 356 13.26 -16.84 -7.15
CA MET A 356 12.11 -16.11 -7.68
C MET A 356 11.83 -16.51 -9.11
N ILE A 357 10.56 -16.55 -9.51
CA ILE A 357 10.18 -16.67 -10.92
C ILE A 357 9.86 -15.29 -11.46
N ASN A 358 10.76 -14.71 -12.23
CA ASN A 358 10.58 -13.42 -12.85
C ASN A 358 10.44 -13.58 -14.37
N ARG A 359 9.31 -13.14 -14.92
CA ARG A 359 8.99 -13.24 -16.36
C ARG A 359 9.17 -14.67 -16.91
N GLY A 360 8.74 -15.68 -16.11
CA GLY A 360 8.82 -17.09 -16.46
C GLY A 360 10.22 -17.72 -16.34
N ARG A 361 11.19 -17.02 -15.77
CA ARG A 361 12.56 -17.51 -15.58
C ARG A 361 12.91 -17.56 -14.10
N PRO A 362 13.57 -18.65 -13.63
CA PRO A 362 14.08 -18.69 -12.27
C PRO A 362 15.28 -17.73 -12.12
N VAL A 363 15.26 -16.96 -11.05
CA VAL A 363 16.35 -16.06 -10.64
C VAL A 363 16.63 -16.35 -9.17
N ALA A 364 17.86 -16.71 -8.83
CA ALA A 364 18.29 -17.02 -7.47
C ALA A 364 19.37 -16.04 -7.00
N GLY A 365 19.31 -15.64 -5.75
CA GLY A 365 20.33 -14.78 -5.13
C GLY A 365 19.89 -14.20 -3.80
N PRO A 366 20.80 -13.45 -3.14
CA PRO A 366 20.45 -12.65 -1.97
C PRO A 366 19.30 -11.71 -2.33
N SER A 367 18.26 -11.72 -1.53
CA SER A 367 17.00 -11.03 -1.82
C SER A 367 16.47 -10.36 -0.56
N ILE A 368 15.79 -9.25 -0.74
CA ILE A 368 15.11 -8.50 0.33
C ILE A 368 13.62 -8.46 0.07
N SER A 369 12.85 -8.42 1.15
CA SER A 369 11.39 -8.42 1.08
C SER A 369 10.80 -7.20 1.77
N GLU A 370 9.71 -6.72 1.22
CA GLU A 370 8.88 -5.65 1.76
C GLU A 370 7.49 -6.21 2.04
N LEU A 371 6.98 -5.96 3.24
CA LEU A 371 5.67 -6.39 3.72
C LEU A 371 4.69 -5.22 3.61
N GLY A 372 3.69 -5.33 2.76
CA GLY A 372 2.53 -4.43 2.73
C GLY A 372 1.38 -5.01 3.54
N VAL A 373 0.84 -4.23 4.47
CA VAL A 373 -0.32 -4.61 5.29
C VAL A 373 -1.53 -3.80 4.84
N TYR A 374 -2.58 -4.49 4.40
CA TYR A 374 -3.84 -3.85 4.03
C TYR A 374 -4.71 -3.62 5.25
N GLY A 375 -5.29 -2.42 5.31
CA GLY A 375 -6.36 -2.07 6.22
C GLY A 375 -7.56 -1.54 5.46
N THR A 376 -8.76 -1.82 5.95
CA THR A 376 -10.00 -1.22 5.45
C THR A 376 -10.68 -0.44 6.55
N TYR A 377 -11.14 0.76 6.21
CA TYR A 377 -11.89 1.62 7.12
C TYR A 377 -13.12 2.15 6.41
N LEU A 378 -14.27 2.08 7.07
CA LEU A 378 -15.50 2.72 6.66
C LEU A 378 -16.10 3.42 7.88
N GLY A 379 -16.26 4.72 7.79
CA GLY A 379 -16.81 5.50 8.89
C GLY A 379 -17.12 6.92 8.44
N GLY A 380 -17.76 7.70 9.28
CA GLY A 380 -18.10 9.07 9.01
C GLY A 380 -19.43 9.45 9.64
N GLY A 381 -19.79 10.75 9.59
CA GLY A 381 -20.99 11.27 10.21
C GLY A 381 -21.11 10.92 11.69
N GLU A 382 -20.92 11.89 12.57
CA GLU A 382 -21.01 11.73 14.04
C GLU A 382 -20.03 10.72 14.67
N GLY A 383 -18.90 10.39 13.99
CA GLY A 383 -17.86 9.50 14.54
C GLY A 383 -18.25 8.01 14.57
N LYS A 384 -19.27 7.59 13.84
CA LYS A 384 -19.67 6.19 13.77
C LYS A 384 -18.71 5.40 12.88
N GLU A 385 -17.86 4.60 13.51
CA GLU A 385 -17.07 3.57 12.84
C GLU A 385 -17.96 2.39 12.48
N MET A 386 -17.95 1.99 11.19
CA MET A 386 -18.72 0.86 10.69
C MET A 386 -17.82 -0.32 10.33
N LEU A 387 -16.56 -0.04 9.95
CA LEU A 387 -15.55 -1.03 9.60
C LEU A 387 -14.16 -0.44 9.91
N ASN A 388 -13.33 -1.19 10.61
CA ASN A 388 -11.92 -0.86 10.84
C ASN A 388 -11.17 -2.16 11.11
N GLU A 389 -10.51 -2.71 10.08
CA GLU A 389 -9.96 -4.03 10.21
C GLU A 389 -8.71 -4.27 9.37
N TYR A 390 -7.93 -5.24 9.82
CA TYR A 390 -6.90 -5.87 9.01
C TYR A 390 -7.53 -6.57 7.80
N ALA A 391 -7.06 -6.23 6.61
CA ALA A 391 -7.61 -6.74 5.36
C ALA A 391 -6.66 -7.68 4.59
N GLY A 392 -5.53 -8.04 5.19
CA GLY A 392 -4.56 -8.95 4.58
C GLY A 392 -3.20 -8.33 4.32
N PHE A 393 -2.38 -9.01 3.54
CA PHE A 393 -1.01 -8.60 3.30
C PHE A 393 -0.57 -8.79 1.85
N LEU A 394 0.54 -8.14 1.53
CA LEU A 394 1.34 -8.29 0.32
C LEU A 394 2.79 -8.48 0.73
N VAL A 395 3.51 -9.41 0.12
CA VAL A 395 4.97 -9.45 0.21
C VAL A 395 5.56 -9.27 -1.18
N ARG A 396 6.48 -8.32 -1.31
CA ARG A 396 7.25 -8.07 -2.54
C ARG A 396 8.69 -8.45 -2.29
N THR A 397 9.26 -9.32 -3.10
CA THR A 397 10.65 -9.78 -2.97
C THR A 397 11.42 -9.41 -4.21
N LYS A 398 12.62 -8.87 -4.03
CA LYS A 398 13.55 -8.47 -5.09
C LYS A 398 14.98 -8.87 -4.73
N LEU A 399 15.86 -8.93 -5.72
CA LEU A 399 17.29 -9.11 -5.45
C LEU A 399 17.82 -7.92 -4.62
N GLU A 400 18.77 -8.22 -3.75
CA GLU A 400 19.55 -7.20 -3.05
C GLU A 400 20.26 -6.30 -4.08
N GLY A 401 20.37 -5.00 -3.77
CA GLY A 401 20.97 -4.01 -4.68
C GLY A 401 20.04 -3.48 -5.77
N VAL A 402 18.81 -3.98 -5.86
CA VAL A 402 17.76 -3.38 -6.70
C VAL A 402 17.02 -2.32 -5.91
N ASP A 403 17.12 -1.06 -6.27
CA ASP A 403 16.49 0.05 -5.54
C ASP A 403 14.96 0.06 -5.74
N GLU A 404 14.47 -0.36 -6.91
CA GLU A 404 13.05 -0.36 -7.25
C GLU A 404 12.30 -1.59 -6.70
N GLY A 405 11.03 -1.38 -6.25
CA GLY A 405 10.17 -2.42 -5.66
C GLY A 405 8.93 -2.78 -6.48
N GLY A 406 8.79 -2.24 -7.69
CA GLY A 406 7.56 -2.41 -8.49
C GLY A 406 7.41 -3.83 -9.05
N VAL A 407 6.26 -4.48 -8.73
CA VAL A 407 5.90 -5.80 -9.31
C VAL A 407 5.44 -5.63 -10.76
N ALA A 408 4.61 -4.64 -11.06
CA ALA A 408 4.12 -4.38 -12.43
C ALA A 408 5.25 -4.03 -13.40
N THR A 409 6.30 -3.37 -12.91
CA THR A 409 7.51 -3.03 -13.68
C THR A 409 8.48 -4.20 -13.82
N GLY A 410 8.30 -5.29 -13.04
CA GLY A 410 9.10 -6.50 -13.11
C GLY A 410 10.39 -6.47 -12.31
N TYR A 411 10.55 -5.51 -11.39
CA TYR A 411 11.71 -5.47 -10.46
C TYR A 411 11.54 -6.40 -9.27
N ALA A 412 10.30 -6.59 -8.80
CA ALA A 412 9.98 -7.48 -7.71
C ALA A 412 8.97 -8.54 -8.14
N VAL A 413 8.85 -9.59 -7.34
CA VAL A 413 7.82 -10.63 -7.47
C VAL A 413 6.94 -10.67 -6.24
N LEU A 414 5.72 -11.20 -6.38
CA LEU A 414 4.86 -11.51 -5.24
C LEU A 414 5.38 -12.73 -4.50
N SER A 415 5.43 -12.64 -3.19
CA SER A 415 5.87 -13.70 -2.28
C SER A 415 4.86 -13.91 -1.15
N SER A 416 5.15 -14.85 -0.26
CA SER A 416 4.39 -15.10 0.96
C SER A 416 5.34 -15.20 2.15
N PRO A 417 4.99 -14.66 3.31
CA PRO A 417 5.80 -14.81 4.51
C PRO A 417 5.64 -16.24 5.06
N ILE A 418 6.71 -16.77 5.62
CA ILE A 418 6.67 -17.93 6.50
C ILE A 418 6.85 -17.41 7.92
N VAL A 419 5.91 -17.73 8.81
CA VAL A 419 5.97 -17.35 10.22
C VAL A 419 6.42 -18.54 11.03
N THR A 420 7.62 -18.42 11.60
CA THR A 420 8.21 -19.43 12.50
C THR A 420 8.23 -18.89 13.92
N GLY A 421 7.80 -19.71 14.89
CA GLY A 421 7.88 -19.34 16.30
C GLY A 421 6.93 -18.19 16.68
N LEU A 422 5.62 -18.44 16.65
CA LEU A 422 4.69 -17.65 17.44
C LEU A 422 5.02 -17.89 18.92
N GLY A 423 6.07 -17.24 19.42
CA GLY A 423 6.28 -17.06 20.84
C GLY A 423 5.01 -16.44 21.38
N GLN A 424 4.49 -16.97 22.48
CA GLN A 424 3.34 -16.43 23.18
C GLN A 424 3.57 -14.93 23.33
N ALA A 425 2.74 -14.13 22.64
CA ALA A 425 2.64 -12.73 22.98
C ALA A 425 2.17 -12.67 24.45
N ALA A 426 3.06 -12.20 25.30
CA ALA A 426 2.78 -11.89 26.68
C ALA A 426 1.90 -10.63 26.76
#